data_fccb5066ab59072bc14e01054c033356
#
_entry.id   fccb5066ab59072bc14e01054c033356
#
_cell.length_a   1.000
_cell.length_b   1.000
_cell.length_c   1.000
_cell.angle_alpha   90.00
_cell.angle_beta   90.00
_cell.angle_gamma   90.00
#
_symmetry.space_group_name_H-M   'P 1'
#
loop_
_entity.id
_entity.type
_entity.pdbx_description
1 polymer ?
#
loop_
_entity_poly.entity_id
_entity_poly.type
_entity_poly.pdbx_seq_one_letter_code
_entity_poly.pdbx_strand_id
1 'polypeptide(L)'
;MQATCTHLDQIVDVGPGAESCAACIAAGDSWVHLRQCRICGNTACCDTSPNKHATAHFQETGHPIIRPLEDGADWSWCFVDRETLQQTEPGLWHAVDMFFDAGLWFAREVLADGAVALPFPPAATAGDSFPLGVWEATYRGRHRAGTLDPEQKAELETLPGWRW
;
A
#
# COMPACT_ATOMS: atom_id res chain seq x y z
N MET A 1 8.21 -9.75 5.01
CA MET A 1 9.16 -9.43 3.88
C MET A 1 9.95 -8.20 4.25
N GLN A 2 11.27 -8.22 4.10
CA GLN A 2 12.09 -7.03 4.34
C GLN A 2 11.93 -6.05 3.17
N ALA A 3 11.83 -4.74 3.45
CA ALA A 3 11.74 -3.73 2.41
C ALA A 3 12.97 -3.74 1.50
N THR A 4 12.76 -3.66 0.19
CA THR A 4 13.83 -3.53 -0.81
C THR A 4 14.11 -2.07 -1.18
N CYS A 5 13.37 -1.15 -0.59
CA CYS A 5 13.52 0.28 -0.81
C CYS A 5 14.94 0.76 -0.52
N THR A 6 15.53 1.43 -1.49
CA THR A 6 16.92 1.93 -1.42
C THR A 6 17.03 3.36 -0.85
N HIS A 7 15.91 3.95 -0.41
CA HIS A 7 15.81 5.34 0.06
C HIS A 7 15.49 5.48 1.56
N LEU A 8 15.51 4.38 2.31
CA LEU A 8 15.15 4.37 3.74
C LEU A 8 16.05 5.25 4.60
N ASP A 9 17.31 5.39 4.21
CA ASP A 9 18.32 6.22 4.86
C ASP A 9 18.03 7.74 4.76
N GLN A 10 17.13 8.14 3.85
CA GLN A 10 16.71 9.53 3.69
C GLN A 10 15.57 9.93 4.64
N ILE A 11 14.97 8.95 5.33
CA ILE A 11 13.89 9.23 6.29
C ILE A 11 14.46 9.94 7.51
N VAL A 12 13.85 11.09 7.85
CA VAL A 12 14.19 11.83 9.07
C VAL A 12 12.93 12.05 9.91
N ASP A 13 13.13 12.39 11.18
CA ASP A 13 12.01 12.84 12.03
C ASP A 13 11.66 14.28 11.66
N VAL A 14 10.55 14.42 10.94
CA VAL A 14 10.03 15.72 10.47
C VAL A 14 8.95 16.31 11.39
N GLY A 15 8.68 15.65 12.51
CA GLY A 15 7.60 16.06 13.41
C GLY A 15 6.19 15.89 12.81
N PRO A 16 5.18 16.50 13.44
CA PRO A 16 3.80 16.42 12.98
C PRO A 16 3.59 17.17 11.66
N GLY A 17 2.71 16.63 10.81
CA GLY A 17 2.30 17.27 9.57
C GLY A 17 1.31 18.43 9.80
N ALA A 18 1.14 19.28 8.79
CA ALA A 18 0.11 20.30 8.78
C ALA A 18 -1.28 19.68 8.51
N GLU A 19 -2.33 20.34 9.00
CA GLU A 19 -3.73 19.93 8.80
C GLU A 19 -4.32 20.37 7.45
N SER A 20 -3.49 20.90 6.57
CA SER A 20 -3.93 21.46 5.28
C SER A 20 -2.87 21.32 4.19
N CYS A 21 -3.33 21.35 2.94
CA CYS A 21 -2.47 21.50 1.78
C CYS A 21 -2.37 23.00 1.42
N ALA A 22 -1.26 23.66 1.77
CA ALA A 22 -1.06 25.08 1.54
C ALA A 22 -1.20 25.46 0.05
N ALA A 23 -0.75 24.60 -0.85
CA ALA A 23 -0.85 24.82 -2.29
C ALA A 23 -2.31 24.77 -2.79
N CYS A 24 -3.15 23.86 -2.25
CA CYS A 24 -4.59 23.85 -2.55
C CYS A 24 -5.27 25.12 -2.02
N ILE A 25 -4.96 25.54 -0.80
CA ILE A 25 -5.51 26.78 -0.24
C ILE A 25 -5.16 27.98 -1.14
N ALA A 26 -3.91 28.09 -1.57
CA ALA A 26 -3.46 29.18 -2.45
C ALA A 26 -4.17 29.15 -3.82
N ALA A 27 -4.52 27.96 -4.32
CA ALA A 27 -5.26 27.79 -5.57
C ALA A 27 -6.78 27.93 -5.43
N GLY A 28 -7.30 28.05 -4.21
CA GLY A 28 -8.74 28.06 -3.94
C GLY A 28 -9.41 26.70 -4.11
N ASP A 29 -8.63 25.60 -4.02
CA ASP A 29 -9.06 24.23 -4.21
C ASP A 29 -9.16 23.45 -2.88
N SER A 30 -9.79 22.28 -2.97
CA SER A 30 -9.90 21.32 -1.87
C SER A 30 -9.00 20.11 -2.08
N TRP A 31 -8.91 19.25 -1.06
CA TRP A 31 -8.17 17.98 -1.11
C TRP A 31 -8.98 16.84 -0.47
N VAL A 32 -8.60 15.61 -0.77
CA VAL A 32 -9.22 14.41 -0.20
C VAL A 32 -8.42 13.95 1.03
N HIS A 33 -7.14 13.64 0.84
CA HIS A 33 -6.25 13.22 1.91
C HIS A 33 -4.94 14.00 1.88
N LEU A 34 -4.22 14.00 3.00
CA LEU A 34 -2.93 14.65 3.13
C LEU A 34 -1.80 13.62 3.21
N ARG A 35 -0.65 14.02 2.68
CA ARG A 35 0.61 13.29 2.71
C ARG A 35 1.71 14.18 3.21
N GLN A 36 2.57 13.66 4.09
CA GLN A 36 3.75 14.39 4.55
C GLN A 36 5.00 13.76 3.95
N CYS A 37 5.86 14.60 3.37
CA CYS A 37 7.20 14.19 2.95
C CYS A 37 8.04 13.82 4.18
N ARG A 38 8.64 12.62 4.17
CA ARG A 38 9.47 12.14 5.29
C ARG A 38 10.91 12.63 5.25
N ILE A 39 11.24 13.53 4.30
CA ILE A 39 12.58 14.11 4.17
C ILE A 39 12.57 15.58 4.63
N CYS A 40 11.55 16.36 4.27
CA CYS A 40 11.51 17.80 4.58
C CYS A 40 10.27 18.24 5.38
N GLY A 41 9.32 17.34 5.65
CA GLY A 41 8.10 17.66 6.41
C GLY A 41 7.00 18.36 5.61
N ASN A 42 7.20 18.67 4.33
CA ASN A 42 6.18 19.31 3.50
C ASN A 42 4.88 18.49 3.50
N THR A 43 3.76 19.17 3.80
CA THR A 43 2.43 18.54 3.75
C THR A 43 1.71 18.96 2.48
N ALA A 44 1.22 17.98 1.73
CA ALA A 44 0.59 18.18 0.43
C ALA A 44 -0.54 17.17 0.21
N CYS A 45 -1.44 17.46 -0.73
CA CYS A 45 -2.56 16.58 -1.05
C CYS A 45 -2.14 15.33 -1.82
N CYS A 46 -2.86 14.24 -1.59
CA CYS A 46 -2.64 12.93 -2.23
C CYS A 46 -3.05 12.88 -3.70
N ASP A 47 -2.77 11.75 -4.36
CA ASP A 47 -3.07 11.56 -5.79
C ASP A 47 -4.56 11.31 -6.10
N THR A 48 -5.39 11.06 -5.09
CA THR A 48 -6.86 11.06 -5.24
C THR A 48 -7.45 12.47 -5.19
N SER A 49 -6.65 13.47 -4.81
CA SER A 49 -7.01 14.90 -4.87
C SER A 49 -6.81 15.47 -6.29
N PRO A 50 -7.57 16.51 -6.69
CA PRO A 50 -7.46 17.06 -8.03
C PRO A 50 -6.04 17.51 -8.42
N ASN A 51 -5.30 18.12 -7.49
CA ASN A 51 -4.02 18.78 -7.77
C ASN A 51 -2.76 17.92 -7.51
N LYS A 52 -2.85 16.81 -6.77
CA LYS A 52 -1.76 15.83 -6.54
C LYS A 52 -0.43 16.47 -6.09
N HIS A 53 -0.50 17.43 -5.16
CA HIS A 53 0.67 18.22 -4.77
C HIS A 53 1.79 17.39 -4.11
N ALA A 54 1.49 16.22 -3.51
CA ALA A 54 2.53 15.34 -2.98
C ALA A 54 3.40 14.76 -4.10
N THR A 55 2.80 14.32 -5.21
CA THR A 55 3.51 13.87 -6.40
C THR A 55 4.27 15.02 -7.07
N ALA A 56 3.67 16.21 -7.18
CA ALA A 56 4.36 17.38 -7.70
C ALA A 56 5.59 17.73 -6.85
N HIS A 57 5.49 17.69 -5.51
CA HIS A 57 6.61 17.90 -4.61
C HIS A 57 7.75 16.89 -4.85
N PHE A 58 7.43 15.60 -5.01
CA PHE A 58 8.44 14.59 -5.36
C PHE A 58 9.13 14.91 -6.68
N GLN A 59 8.37 15.28 -7.72
CA GLN A 59 8.92 15.62 -9.04
C GLN A 59 9.85 16.84 -8.99
N GLU A 60 9.55 17.80 -8.12
CA GLU A 60 10.28 19.07 -8.00
C GLU A 60 11.55 18.93 -7.14
N THR A 61 11.48 18.12 -6.06
CA THR A 61 12.55 18.04 -5.05
C THR A 61 13.36 16.75 -5.11
N GLY A 62 12.81 15.69 -5.73
CA GLY A 62 13.38 14.35 -5.69
C GLY A 62 13.18 13.62 -4.35
N HIS A 63 12.42 14.16 -3.40
CA HIS A 63 12.17 13.54 -2.10
C HIS A 63 11.22 12.33 -2.23
N PRO A 64 11.72 11.09 -2.13
CA PRO A 64 10.98 9.93 -2.60
C PRO A 64 9.94 9.38 -1.62
N ILE A 65 10.00 9.70 -0.33
CA ILE A 65 9.18 9.03 0.68
C ILE A 65 8.15 9.95 1.30
N ILE A 66 6.90 9.52 1.28
CA ILE A 66 5.76 10.18 1.94
C ILE A 66 5.09 9.24 2.95
N ARG A 67 4.36 9.84 3.91
CA ARG A 67 3.44 9.13 4.80
C ARG A 67 2.05 9.75 4.76
N PRO A 68 0.99 9.00 5.05
CA PRO A 68 -0.34 9.55 5.29
C PRO A 68 -0.38 10.34 6.60
N LEU A 69 -1.38 11.20 6.72
CA LEU A 69 -1.67 11.95 7.95
C LEU A 69 -3.04 11.57 8.54
N GLU A 70 -3.69 10.56 8.00
CA GLU A 70 -4.93 10.00 8.53
C GLU A 70 -4.65 9.22 9.83
N ASP A 71 -5.56 9.32 10.80
CA ASP A 71 -5.47 8.63 12.07
C ASP A 71 -5.36 7.11 11.88
N GLY A 72 -4.39 6.50 12.56
CA GLY A 72 -4.16 5.07 12.52
C GLY A 72 -3.41 4.56 11.28
N ALA A 73 -3.05 5.43 10.35
CA ALA A 73 -2.25 5.04 9.19
C ALA A 73 -0.75 5.02 9.55
N ASP A 74 -0.13 3.85 9.45
CA ASP A 74 1.26 3.58 9.86
C ASP A 74 2.18 3.16 8.71
N TRP A 75 1.77 3.41 7.47
CA TRP A 75 2.54 3.08 6.27
C TRP A 75 3.27 4.30 5.69
N SER A 76 4.23 4.04 4.82
CA SER A 76 4.89 5.04 3.97
C SER A 76 4.95 4.54 2.54
N TRP A 77 5.12 5.45 1.59
CA TRP A 77 5.24 5.14 0.17
C TRP A 77 6.53 5.71 -0.40
N CYS A 78 7.28 4.89 -1.13
CA CYS A 78 8.41 5.33 -1.93
C CYS A 78 8.01 5.50 -3.39
N PHE A 79 8.10 6.70 -3.94
CA PHE A 79 7.77 6.99 -5.33
C PHE A 79 8.75 6.36 -6.33
N VAL A 80 10.02 6.22 -5.95
CA VAL A 80 11.07 5.67 -6.82
C VAL A 80 10.98 4.16 -6.88
N ASP A 81 11.06 3.48 -5.73
CA ASP A 81 11.01 2.02 -5.66
C ASP A 81 9.58 1.48 -5.81
N ARG A 82 8.56 2.36 -5.72
CA ARG A 82 7.13 2.03 -5.83
C ARG A 82 6.71 0.96 -4.84
N GLU A 83 7.14 1.15 -3.60
CA GLU A 83 6.97 0.20 -2.52
C GLU A 83 6.23 0.85 -1.35
N THR A 84 5.22 0.15 -0.82
CA THR A 84 4.60 0.51 0.45
C THR A 84 5.44 -0.05 1.57
N LEU A 85 5.73 0.77 2.57
CA LEU A 85 6.65 0.48 3.65
C LEU A 85 5.94 0.59 4.98
N GLN A 86 6.15 -0.37 5.88
CA GLN A 86 5.69 -0.34 7.26
C GLN A 86 6.87 -0.53 8.19
N GLN A 87 6.92 0.25 9.25
CA GLN A 87 7.93 0.12 10.29
C GLN A 87 7.33 -0.65 11.47
N THR A 88 7.80 -1.87 11.70
CA THR A 88 7.34 -2.71 12.84
C THR A 88 8.19 -2.52 14.08
N GLU A 89 9.46 -2.16 13.90
CA GLU A 89 10.39 -1.83 14.98
C GLU A 89 11.27 -0.65 14.55
N PRO A 90 11.84 0.13 15.48
CA PRO A 90 12.75 1.23 15.14
C PRO A 90 13.89 0.76 14.21
N GLY A 91 13.96 1.35 13.02
CA GLY A 91 14.97 1.03 12.00
C GLY A 91 14.67 -0.21 11.15
N LEU A 92 13.61 -0.97 11.45
CA LEU A 92 13.21 -2.15 10.65
C LEU A 92 11.98 -1.84 9.79
N TRP A 93 12.19 -1.84 8.49
CA TRP A 93 11.16 -1.58 7.50
C TRP A 93 10.78 -2.84 6.72
N HIS A 94 9.49 -3.04 6.50
CA HIS A 94 8.95 -4.12 5.69
C HIS A 94 8.24 -3.56 4.47
N ALA A 95 8.42 -4.24 3.34
CA ALA A 95 7.55 -4.02 2.18
C ALA A 95 6.17 -4.61 2.49
N VAL A 96 5.12 -3.86 2.19
CA VAL A 96 3.73 -4.26 2.38
C VAL A 96 3.06 -4.37 1.02
N ASP A 97 2.59 -5.55 0.68
CA ASP A 97 1.74 -5.76 -0.49
C ASP A 97 0.27 -5.64 -0.04
N MET A 98 -0.23 -4.41 0.04
CA MET A 98 -1.60 -4.14 0.51
C MET A 98 -2.67 -4.89 -0.30
N PHE A 99 -2.41 -5.17 -1.57
CA PHE A 99 -3.33 -5.97 -2.39
C PHE A 99 -3.30 -7.43 -1.97
N PHE A 100 -2.11 -7.95 -1.61
CA PHE A 100 -1.97 -9.30 -1.06
C PHE A 100 -2.70 -9.43 0.27
N ASP A 101 -2.41 -8.53 1.21
CA ASP A 101 -2.92 -8.61 2.58
C ASP A 101 -4.44 -8.47 2.63
N ALA A 102 -5.00 -7.51 1.88
CA ALA A 102 -6.44 -7.35 1.75
C ALA A 102 -7.10 -8.60 1.14
N GLY A 103 -6.53 -9.15 0.08
CA GLY A 103 -7.06 -10.35 -0.57
C GLY A 103 -6.97 -11.59 0.30
N LEU A 104 -5.89 -11.75 1.06
CA LEU A 104 -5.72 -12.84 2.01
C LEU A 104 -6.77 -12.77 3.12
N TRP A 105 -7.03 -11.56 3.65
CA TRP A 105 -8.07 -11.34 4.65
C TRP A 105 -9.45 -11.69 4.10
N PHE A 106 -9.85 -11.15 2.95
CA PHE A 106 -11.13 -11.45 2.33
C PHE A 106 -11.28 -12.93 1.95
N ALA A 107 -10.21 -13.56 1.46
CA ALA A 107 -10.23 -14.99 1.13
C ALA A 107 -10.48 -15.84 2.38
N ARG A 108 -9.86 -15.52 3.51
CA ARG A 108 -10.10 -16.21 4.79
C ARG A 108 -11.55 -16.08 5.22
N GLU A 109 -12.14 -14.89 5.14
CA GLU A 109 -13.54 -14.65 5.50
C GLU A 109 -14.51 -15.47 4.64
N VAL A 110 -14.42 -15.38 3.31
CA VAL A 110 -15.37 -16.08 2.42
C VAL A 110 -15.19 -17.60 2.43
N LEU A 111 -13.98 -18.10 2.69
CA LEU A 111 -13.72 -19.53 2.78
C LEU A 111 -14.16 -20.12 4.14
N ALA A 112 -14.15 -19.31 5.22
CA ALA A 112 -14.62 -19.73 6.54
C ALA A 112 -16.11 -20.05 6.54
N ASP A 113 -16.91 -19.28 5.80
CA ASP A 113 -18.37 -19.49 5.69
C ASP A 113 -18.74 -20.69 4.81
N GLY A 114 -17.79 -21.26 4.06
CA GLY A 114 -18.00 -22.39 3.18
C GLY A 114 -18.93 -22.15 1.99
N ALA A 115 -19.35 -20.89 1.79
CA ALA A 115 -20.25 -20.50 0.70
C ALA A 115 -19.55 -20.46 -0.68
N VAL A 116 -18.23 -20.31 -0.68
CA VAL A 116 -17.38 -20.23 -1.87
C VAL A 116 -16.20 -21.17 -1.70
N ALA A 117 -15.71 -21.74 -2.80
CA ALA A 117 -14.55 -22.61 -2.81
C ALA A 117 -13.51 -22.11 -3.83
N LEU A 118 -12.25 -22.47 -3.60
CA LEU A 118 -11.17 -22.22 -4.56
C LEU A 118 -11.23 -23.20 -5.75
N PRO A 119 -10.86 -22.79 -6.97
CA PRO A 119 -10.48 -21.42 -7.34
C PRO A 119 -11.68 -20.48 -7.41
N PHE A 120 -11.46 -19.21 -7.08
CA PHE A 120 -12.51 -18.19 -7.22
C PHE A 120 -12.87 -17.97 -8.69
N PRO A 121 -14.15 -17.78 -9.02
CA PRO A 121 -14.54 -17.30 -10.35
C PRO A 121 -13.81 -15.98 -10.70
N PRO A 122 -13.42 -15.74 -11.97
CA PRO A 122 -12.69 -14.52 -12.34
C PRO A 122 -13.37 -13.21 -11.94
N ALA A 123 -14.71 -13.20 -11.88
CA ALA A 123 -15.51 -12.05 -11.47
C ALA A 123 -15.84 -12.06 -9.96
N ALA A 124 -15.29 -12.97 -9.17
CA ALA A 124 -15.56 -13.03 -7.74
C ALA A 124 -15.07 -11.77 -7.03
N THR A 125 -15.94 -11.23 -6.18
CA THR A 125 -15.63 -10.07 -5.33
C THR A 125 -15.96 -10.38 -3.88
N ALA A 126 -15.37 -9.61 -2.95
CA ALA A 126 -15.69 -9.65 -1.52
C ALA A 126 -15.75 -8.23 -0.96
N GLY A 127 -16.41 -8.05 0.18
CA GLY A 127 -16.59 -6.75 0.80
C GLY A 127 -17.18 -5.72 -0.18
N ASP A 128 -16.67 -4.50 -0.14
CA ASP A 128 -17.09 -3.40 -1.01
C ASP A 128 -16.47 -3.50 -2.42
N SER A 129 -16.57 -4.67 -3.05
CA SER A 129 -16.09 -4.95 -4.42
C SER A 129 -14.60 -5.28 -4.56
N PHE A 130 -13.94 -5.80 -3.52
CA PHE A 130 -12.56 -6.29 -3.66
C PHE A 130 -12.50 -7.46 -4.67
N PRO A 131 -11.63 -7.41 -5.69
CA PRO A 131 -11.63 -8.36 -6.81
C PRO A 131 -10.89 -9.65 -6.46
N LEU A 132 -11.51 -10.56 -5.70
CA LEU A 132 -10.91 -11.83 -5.25
C LEU A 132 -10.42 -12.72 -6.38
N GLY A 133 -11.18 -12.84 -7.48
CA GLY A 133 -10.77 -13.66 -8.62
C GLY A 133 -9.51 -13.11 -9.31
N VAL A 134 -9.39 -11.79 -9.42
CA VAL A 134 -8.18 -11.12 -9.95
C VAL A 134 -7.00 -11.30 -8.98
N TRP A 135 -7.25 -11.15 -7.68
CA TRP A 135 -6.25 -11.37 -6.64
C TRP A 135 -5.66 -12.79 -6.73
N GLU A 136 -6.49 -13.82 -6.72
CA GLU A 136 -6.02 -15.21 -6.83
C GLU A 136 -5.22 -15.44 -8.11
N ALA A 137 -5.74 -14.99 -9.25
CA ALA A 137 -5.08 -15.14 -10.55
C ALA A 137 -3.70 -14.45 -10.58
N THR A 138 -3.57 -13.28 -9.91
CA THR A 138 -2.32 -12.53 -9.81
C THR A 138 -1.26 -13.36 -9.07
N TYR A 139 -1.57 -13.90 -7.89
CA TYR A 139 -0.58 -14.63 -7.09
C TYR A 139 -0.28 -16.03 -7.65
N ARG A 140 -1.23 -16.69 -8.27
CA ARG A 140 -0.96 -17.89 -9.08
C ARG A 140 -0.07 -17.58 -10.29
N GLY A 141 -0.23 -16.42 -10.91
CA GLY A 141 0.64 -15.94 -11.98
C GLY A 141 2.07 -15.71 -11.50
N ARG A 142 2.24 -15.00 -10.36
CA ARG A 142 3.56 -14.78 -9.74
C ARG A 142 4.25 -16.08 -9.37
N HIS A 143 3.50 -17.08 -8.85
CA HIS A 143 4.05 -18.38 -8.54
C HIS A 143 4.58 -19.08 -9.81
N ARG A 144 3.77 -19.14 -10.88
CA ARG A 144 4.22 -19.73 -12.16
C ARG A 144 5.44 -19.04 -12.77
N ALA A 145 5.55 -17.73 -12.57
CA ALA A 145 6.69 -16.93 -13.03
C ALA A 145 7.94 -17.05 -12.12
N GLY A 146 7.83 -17.70 -10.97
CA GLY A 146 8.92 -17.80 -9.99
C GLY A 146 9.22 -16.48 -9.26
N THR A 147 8.27 -15.53 -9.26
CA THR A 147 8.41 -14.20 -8.66
C THR A 147 7.56 -14.01 -7.41
N LEU A 148 6.87 -15.07 -6.95
CA LEU A 148 6.12 -15.00 -5.71
C LEU A 148 7.06 -15.07 -4.51
N ASP A 149 6.85 -14.16 -3.58
CA ASP A 149 7.59 -14.14 -2.33
C ASP A 149 7.34 -15.41 -1.50
N PRO A 150 8.37 -16.01 -0.87
CA PRO A 150 8.23 -17.23 -0.09
C PRO A 150 7.27 -17.12 1.10
N GLU A 151 7.21 -15.94 1.78
CA GLU A 151 6.30 -15.72 2.90
C GLU A 151 4.86 -15.62 2.40
N GLN A 152 4.61 -14.88 1.32
CA GLN A 152 3.30 -14.84 0.65
C GLN A 152 2.85 -16.23 0.20
N LYS A 153 3.78 -17.05 -0.33
CA LYS A 153 3.49 -18.43 -0.71
C LYS A 153 3.03 -19.25 0.49
N ALA A 154 3.75 -19.17 1.61
CA ALA A 154 3.41 -19.90 2.83
C ALA A 154 2.02 -19.47 3.37
N GLU A 155 1.72 -18.18 3.36
CA GLU A 155 0.40 -17.66 3.77
C GLU A 155 -0.74 -18.18 2.89
N LEU A 156 -0.56 -18.18 1.57
CA LEU A 156 -1.56 -18.72 0.63
C LEU A 156 -1.82 -20.22 0.87
N GLU A 157 -0.79 -20.99 1.18
CA GLU A 157 -0.90 -22.43 1.48
C GLU A 157 -1.67 -22.73 2.76
N THR A 158 -1.91 -21.71 3.62
CA THR A 158 -2.80 -21.85 4.80
C THR A 158 -4.29 -21.77 4.45
N LEU A 159 -4.65 -21.29 3.27
CA LEU A 159 -6.05 -21.16 2.87
C LEU A 159 -6.69 -22.54 2.61
N PRO A 160 -7.90 -22.80 3.13
CA PRO A 160 -8.60 -24.04 2.90
C PRO A 160 -8.81 -24.31 1.40
N GLY A 161 -8.31 -25.45 0.93
CA GLY A 161 -8.46 -25.86 -0.48
C GLY A 161 -7.48 -25.21 -1.45
N TRP A 162 -6.55 -24.35 -1.00
CA TRP A 162 -5.51 -23.80 -1.88
C TRP A 162 -4.62 -24.92 -2.44
N ARG A 163 -4.39 -24.91 -3.74
CA ARG A 163 -3.46 -25.78 -4.46
C ARG A 163 -2.80 -25.00 -5.58
N TRP A 164 -1.53 -25.24 -5.81
CA TRP A 164 -0.78 -24.59 -6.90
C TRP A 164 -1.10 -25.21 -8.27
#